data_e1ffed2d945ad390b260941acf6df6e4
#
_entry.id   e1ffed2d945ad390b260941acf6df6e4
#
_cell.length_a   1.000
_cell.length_b   1.000
_cell.length_c   1.000
_cell.angle_alpha   90.00
_cell.angle_beta   90.00
_cell.angle_gamma   90.00
#
_symmetry.space_group_name_H-M   'P 1'
#
loop_
_entity.id
_entity.type
_entity.pdbx_description
1 polymer ?
#
loop_
_entity_poly.entity_id
_entity_poly.type
_entity_poly.pdbx_seq_one_letter_code
_entity_poly.pdbx_strand_id
1 'polypeptide(L)'
;MTMNEKKLMGIRIIVHRGTNQIGGCVTEYECRGFHLFVDYGEQLPGYEHTEMEIEGLTKGDVSNSALLITHYHGDHIGKVSELSSEIPVYMGRTGCEICQEFELHMSHIPGEEGKRHRLMADRVAEFKYFEPGHTFEVGPFKIMPIVMDHSAFDSYAFKIEADGRKVFHTGDFRTHGFRSKMLPMVIEKYIGKVDCVVSEGTNVERSKNTRTKTERDVKDEFVDNFKENKYNVVYVSSTNIDRLFALYRAACEADRMFVLDEFAKKMMDASANIDKLWGKSRFYKFQSKPKAPQVLWKDGVTNDKFYHAMESHGYVLIARANDKFDEWLKKMPSEGRKVYLSMWKGYVDNPESSAYNKRLAEAVGKDYVHIHTSGHCDVESMNKLFEMLEPKVIIPIHTNSPEKFVAAFPSWNVKKLEDGEIFSTNPFGDIPVHEEGDTFLSAICLSENQDFDDVKISSEDENLKCWKLDYKDISSFYNSEQAREALKYVRANKNVLAFEIWSECDFALILGEVYRRDKTFYANLDSKCTFASGEQVLAIMRLPFSWCLIPVKVMEFATKEALKNVYDEGLLDIGISDFDEFYELYEPVAHYAPDMIVKSLVDIETFEGKVLCDLVPARYLFPMDVVEQLHKEK
;
A
#
# COMPACT_ATOMS: atom_id res chain seq x y z
N MET A 1 32.80 -13.30 -1.92
CA MET A 1 31.77 -12.61 -1.12
C MET A 1 30.55 -13.47 -1.23
N THR A 2 30.33 -14.31 -0.28
CA THR A 2 29.13 -15.14 -0.21
C THR A 2 27.94 -14.21 -0.07
N MET A 3 27.07 -14.20 -1.06
CA MET A 3 25.74 -13.60 -0.92
C MET A 3 25.06 -14.31 0.24
N ASN A 4 24.91 -13.62 1.36
CA ASN A 4 23.97 -14.04 2.39
C ASN A 4 22.62 -14.22 1.71
N GLU A 5 22.14 -15.44 1.62
CA GLU A 5 20.78 -15.75 1.19
C GLU A 5 19.83 -15.10 2.20
N LYS A 6 19.37 -13.90 1.86
CA LYS A 6 18.41 -13.17 2.69
C LYS A 6 17.12 -13.98 2.74
N LYS A 7 16.74 -14.41 3.93
CA LYS A 7 15.45 -15.09 4.18
C LYS A 7 14.31 -14.33 3.54
N LEU A 8 13.49 -15.03 2.77
CA LEU A 8 12.22 -14.51 2.27
C LEU A 8 11.22 -14.52 3.45
N MET A 9 10.93 -13.36 4.02
CA MET A 9 10.11 -13.25 5.24
C MET A 9 8.71 -12.70 4.99
N GLY A 10 8.33 -12.46 3.72
CA GLY A 10 7.11 -11.76 3.38
C GLY A 10 7.18 -10.26 3.68
N ILE A 11 6.05 -9.60 3.54
CA ILE A 11 5.92 -8.20 3.90
C ILE A 11 5.22 -8.14 5.26
N ARG A 12 5.84 -7.48 6.22
CA ARG A 12 5.20 -7.10 7.47
C ARG A 12 4.56 -5.75 7.30
N ILE A 13 3.34 -5.61 7.74
CA ILE A 13 2.55 -4.38 7.66
C ILE A 13 2.28 -3.91 9.08
N ILE A 14 2.66 -2.69 9.39
CA ILE A 14 2.45 -2.07 10.69
C ILE A 14 1.75 -0.74 10.44
N VAL A 15 0.56 -0.59 10.97
CA VAL A 15 -0.12 0.70 10.95
C VAL A 15 0.23 1.42 12.24
N HIS A 16 1.17 2.35 12.19
CA HIS A 16 1.59 3.09 13.38
C HIS A 16 0.55 4.10 13.84
N ARG A 17 -0.26 4.60 12.92
CA ARG A 17 -1.40 5.47 13.19
C ARG A 17 -2.39 5.42 12.03
N GLY A 18 -3.69 5.44 12.34
CA GLY A 18 -4.77 5.49 11.34
C GLY A 18 -5.77 4.35 11.43
N THR A 19 -5.62 3.40 12.37
CA THR A 19 -6.55 2.28 12.53
C THR A 19 -7.89 2.73 13.12
N ASN A 20 -7.90 3.74 13.99
CA ASN A 20 -9.07 4.28 14.69
C ASN A 20 -9.20 5.81 14.57
N GLN A 21 -8.61 6.40 13.54
CA GLN A 21 -8.73 7.83 13.25
C GLN A 21 -8.65 8.10 11.75
N ILE A 22 -9.25 9.22 11.34
CA ILE A 22 -9.10 9.79 10.01
C ILE A 22 -7.91 10.73 10.04
N GLY A 23 -6.99 10.55 9.08
CA GLY A 23 -5.80 11.38 8.95
C GLY A 23 -4.67 11.09 9.94
N GLY A 24 -3.54 11.74 9.74
CA GLY A 24 -2.31 11.49 10.48
C GLY A 24 -1.73 10.09 10.23
N CYS A 25 -2.08 9.49 9.11
CA CYS A 25 -1.74 8.11 8.79
C CYS A 25 -0.24 7.89 8.64
N VAL A 26 0.22 6.75 9.16
CA VAL A 26 1.56 6.23 8.97
C VAL A 26 1.49 4.72 8.87
N THR A 27 1.81 4.19 7.72
CA THR A 27 1.86 2.74 7.49
C THR A 27 3.27 2.32 7.11
N GLU A 28 3.79 1.29 7.74
CA GLU A 28 5.09 0.70 7.46
C GLU A 28 4.93 -0.65 6.77
N TYR A 29 5.76 -0.88 5.77
CA TYR A 29 6.01 -2.16 5.13
C TYR A 29 7.45 -2.55 5.42
N GLU A 30 7.66 -3.59 6.22
CA GLU A 30 9.00 -4.07 6.51
C GLU A 30 9.26 -5.37 5.76
N CYS A 31 10.42 -5.45 5.12
CA CYS A 31 10.90 -6.65 4.48
C CYS A 31 12.43 -6.68 4.55
N ARG A 32 13.00 -7.79 5.04
CA ARG A 32 14.45 -8.02 5.11
C ARG A 32 15.22 -6.91 5.84
N GLY A 33 14.64 -6.35 6.89
CA GLY A 33 15.23 -5.24 7.66
C GLY A 33 15.27 -3.92 6.92
N PHE A 34 14.47 -3.76 5.87
CA PHE A 34 14.24 -2.48 5.20
C PHE A 34 12.84 -1.97 5.52
N HIS A 35 12.72 -0.71 5.88
CA HIS A 35 11.50 -0.04 6.31
C HIS A 35 10.98 0.89 5.21
N LEU A 36 9.87 0.54 4.59
CA LEU A 36 9.19 1.36 3.61
C LEU A 36 7.94 1.96 4.24
N PHE A 37 7.97 3.25 4.50
CA PHE A 37 6.83 3.96 5.06
C PHE A 37 5.93 4.54 3.96
N VAL A 38 4.64 4.61 4.23
CA VAL A 38 3.66 5.31 3.40
C VAL A 38 2.95 6.33 4.27
N ASP A 39 3.09 7.60 3.86
CA ASP A 39 2.60 8.81 4.51
C ASP A 39 3.21 9.08 5.91
N TYR A 40 3.31 10.35 6.28
CA TYR A 40 3.64 10.84 7.59
C TYR A 40 2.94 12.18 7.84
N GLY A 41 1.69 12.08 8.24
CA GLY A 41 0.76 13.19 8.30
C GLY A 41 0.55 13.80 9.68
N GLU A 42 -0.05 14.99 9.70
CA GLU A 42 -0.58 15.62 10.91
C GLU A 42 -1.90 14.99 11.32
N GLN A 43 -2.14 14.88 12.62
CA GLN A 43 -3.46 14.52 13.13
C GLN A 43 -4.45 15.66 12.89
N LEU A 44 -5.66 15.30 12.46
CA LEU A 44 -6.74 16.27 12.30
C LEU A 44 -7.20 16.82 13.64
N PRO A 45 -7.75 18.06 13.69
CA PRO A 45 -8.34 18.60 14.91
C PRO A 45 -9.43 17.70 15.51
N GLY A 46 -9.37 17.50 16.81
CA GLY A 46 -10.33 16.65 17.54
C GLY A 46 -9.76 15.33 18.04
N TYR A 47 -8.58 14.95 17.57
CA TYR A 47 -7.82 13.83 18.16
C TYR A 47 -6.81 14.30 19.18
N GLU A 48 -6.49 13.44 20.14
CA GLU A 48 -5.40 13.69 21.09
C GLU A 48 -4.07 13.70 20.32
N HIS A 49 -3.31 14.78 20.50
CA HIS A 49 -2.03 14.89 19.81
C HIS A 49 -1.02 13.93 20.43
N THR A 50 -0.52 12.99 19.64
CA THR A 50 0.48 12.01 20.06
C THR A 50 1.73 12.13 19.21
N GLU A 51 2.89 12.18 19.87
CA GLU A 51 4.16 11.99 19.18
C GLU A 51 4.42 10.49 19.00
N MET A 52 5.04 10.13 17.89
CA MET A 52 5.37 8.74 17.60
C MET A 52 6.87 8.54 17.63
N GLU A 53 7.28 7.50 18.33
CA GLU A 53 8.65 7.00 18.29
C GLU A 53 8.68 5.73 17.43
N ILE A 54 9.00 5.89 16.15
CA ILE A 54 9.02 4.80 15.17
C ILE A 54 10.47 4.53 14.77
N GLU A 55 10.93 3.30 14.98
CA GLU A 55 12.26 2.87 14.58
C GLU A 55 12.43 2.96 13.06
N GLY A 56 13.57 3.48 12.62
CA GLY A 56 13.82 3.72 11.20
C GLY A 56 13.12 4.94 10.59
N LEU A 57 12.25 5.65 11.34
CA LEU A 57 11.57 6.86 10.84
C LEU A 57 11.86 8.09 11.71
N THR A 58 11.44 8.06 12.97
CA THR A 58 11.60 9.19 13.90
C THR A 58 12.72 8.97 14.89
N LYS A 59 13.21 7.75 15.03
CA LYS A 59 14.35 7.38 15.87
C LYS A 59 15.16 6.23 15.27
N GLY A 60 16.31 5.95 15.88
CA GLY A 60 17.18 4.84 15.49
C GLY A 60 17.94 5.07 14.20
N ASP A 61 18.34 3.97 13.55
CA ASP A 61 19.05 3.99 12.27
C ASP A 61 18.07 4.10 11.10
N VAL A 62 18.17 5.17 10.33
CA VAL A 62 17.32 5.44 9.17
C VAL A 62 17.95 5.03 7.83
N SER A 63 19.13 4.41 7.84
CA SER A 63 19.88 4.07 6.62
C SER A 63 19.17 3.06 5.72
N ASN A 64 18.31 2.22 6.30
CA ASN A 64 17.51 1.22 5.60
C ASN A 64 16.03 1.64 5.50
N SER A 65 15.76 2.94 5.36
CA SER A 65 14.40 3.47 5.35
C SER A 65 14.11 4.31 4.13
N ALA A 66 12.84 4.35 3.73
CA ALA A 66 12.32 5.25 2.70
C ALA A 66 10.86 5.60 2.98
N LEU A 67 10.41 6.74 2.48
CA LEU A 67 9.04 7.22 2.64
C LEU A 67 8.38 7.46 1.27
N LEU A 68 7.18 6.92 1.07
CA LEU A 68 6.31 7.23 -0.05
C LEU A 68 5.21 8.18 0.42
N ILE A 69 4.90 9.18 -0.38
CA ILE A 69 3.76 10.08 -0.12
C ILE A 69 2.68 9.82 -1.15
N THR A 70 1.47 9.51 -0.67
CA THR A 70 0.31 9.27 -1.53
C THR A 70 -0.19 10.56 -2.16
N HIS A 71 -0.27 11.65 -1.38
CA HIS A 71 -0.72 12.97 -1.85
C HIS A 71 -0.38 14.09 -0.84
N TYR A 72 -0.65 15.34 -1.22
CA TYR A 72 -0.20 16.53 -0.50
C TYR A 72 -1.15 17.07 0.59
N HIS A 73 -2.18 16.35 1.03
CA HIS A 73 -2.98 16.81 2.16
C HIS A 73 -2.17 16.72 3.47
N GLY A 74 -2.37 17.68 4.37
CA GLY A 74 -1.58 17.80 5.59
C GLY A 74 -1.61 16.57 6.49
N ASP A 75 -2.71 15.84 6.49
CA ASP A 75 -2.90 14.60 7.23
C ASP A 75 -2.18 13.37 6.61
N HIS A 76 -1.46 13.56 5.50
CA HIS A 76 -0.60 12.57 4.85
C HIS A 76 0.87 13.00 4.75
N ILE A 77 1.15 14.32 4.63
CA ILE A 77 2.49 14.84 4.42
C ILE A 77 2.97 15.80 5.52
N GLY A 78 2.05 16.33 6.34
CA GLY A 78 2.27 17.54 7.15
C GLY A 78 3.43 17.50 8.15
N LYS A 79 3.91 16.31 8.52
CA LYS A 79 5.03 16.14 9.46
C LYS A 79 6.36 15.76 8.80
N VAL A 80 6.43 15.66 7.49
CA VAL A 80 7.65 15.18 6.79
C VAL A 80 8.85 16.09 6.97
N SER A 81 8.65 17.38 7.23
CA SER A 81 9.75 18.30 7.54
C SER A 81 10.41 18.07 8.92
N GLU A 82 9.79 17.25 9.78
CA GLU A 82 10.34 16.85 11.08
C GLU A 82 11.31 15.67 10.98
N LEU A 83 11.31 14.95 9.84
CA LEU A 83 12.13 13.76 9.62
C LEU A 83 13.55 14.11 9.19
N SER A 84 14.48 13.17 9.44
CA SER A 84 15.85 13.26 8.94
C SER A 84 15.89 13.43 7.42
N SER A 85 16.75 14.32 6.94
CA SER A 85 16.99 14.49 5.49
C SER A 85 17.66 13.28 4.84
N GLU A 86 18.23 12.36 5.63
CA GLU A 86 18.81 11.11 5.14
C GLU A 86 17.75 10.13 4.62
N ILE A 87 16.50 10.23 5.10
CA ILE A 87 15.39 9.41 4.60
C ILE A 87 14.97 9.90 3.21
N PRO A 88 15.13 9.09 2.15
CA PRO A 88 14.65 9.45 0.83
C PRO A 88 13.11 9.44 0.80
N VAL A 89 12.53 10.56 0.35
CA VAL A 89 11.08 10.70 0.20
C VAL A 89 10.72 10.70 -1.28
N TYR A 90 9.69 9.93 -1.64
CA TYR A 90 9.23 9.78 -3.02
C TYR A 90 7.78 10.25 -3.15
N MET A 91 7.49 11.06 -4.15
CA MET A 91 6.15 11.58 -4.43
C MET A 91 5.95 11.84 -5.93
N GLY A 92 4.69 11.96 -6.38
CA GLY A 92 4.36 12.41 -7.73
C GLY A 92 4.85 13.84 -7.98
N ARG A 93 5.43 14.08 -9.15
CA ARG A 93 6.04 15.39 -9.50
C ARG A 93 5.06 16.55 -9.34
N THR A 94 3.85 16.41 -9.89
CA THR A 94 2.85 17.48 -9.85
C THR A 94 2.32 17.72 -8.45
N GLY A 95 2.18 16.66 -7.65
CA GLY A 95 1.85 16.75 -6.24
C GLY A 95 2.90 17.54 -5.46
N CYS A 96 4.19 17.29 -5.72
CA CYS A 96 5.29 18.07 -5.15
C CYS A 96 5.23 19.54 -5.54
N GLU A 97 5.03 19.85 -6.83
CA GLU A 97 4.95 21.22 -7.31
C GLU A 97 3.79 21.98 -6.65
N ILE A 98 2.62 21.37 -6.53
CA ILE A 98 1.45 21.95 -5.85
C ILE A 98 1.73 22.16 -4.36
N CYS A 99 2.30 21.14 -3.69
CA CYS A 99 2.65 21.22 -2.28
C CYS A 99 3.68 22.32 -2.02
N GLN A 100 4.75 22.36 -2.79
CA GLN A 100 5.81 23.36 -2.62
C GLN A 100 5.29 24.79 -2.83
N GLU A 101 4.49 25.04 -3.86
CA GLU A 101 3.88 26.36 -4.10
C GLU A 101 2.89 26.74 -2.98
N PHE A 102 2.15 25.76 -2.44
CA PHE A 102 1.29 25.99 -1.27
C PHE A 102 2.11 26.39 -0.05
N GLU A 103 3.13 25.61 0.29
CA GLU A 103 3.99 25.84 1.45
C GLU A 103 4.77 27.17 1.33
N LEU A 104 5.29 27.49 0.16
CA LEU A 104 5.92 28.79 -0.11
C LEU A 104 4.93 29.95 0.05
N HIS A 105 3.67 29.80 -0.36
CA HIS A 105 2.66 30.81 -0.14
C HIS A 105 2.37 31.01 1.35
N MET A 106 2.20 29.91 2.09
CA MET A 106 1.91 29.94 3.52
C MET A 106 3.12 30.42 4.35
N SER A 107 4.35 30.25 3.85
CA SER A 107 5.57 30.73 4.53
C SER A 107 5.63 32.25 4.72
N HIS A 108 4.76 33.01 4.06
CA HIS A 108 4.63 34.45 4.26
C HIS A 108 3.80 34.82 5.51
N ILE A 109 3.17 33.85 6.18
CA ILE A 109 2.49 34.07 7.45
C ILE A 109 3.55 34.44 8.51
N PRO A 110 3.35 35.51 9.27
CA PRO A 110 4.33 35.90 10.32
C PRO A 110 4.41 34.86 11.46
N GLY A 111 5.60 34.67 12.01
CA GLY A 111 5.81 33.85 13.21
C GLY A 111 6.23 32.41 12.93
N GLU A 112 6.02 31.52 13.88
CA GLU A 112 6.49 30.12 13.82
C GLU A 112 5.75 29.32 12.75
N GLU A 113 4.49 29.62 12.50
CA GLU A 113 3.69 28.98 11.46
C GLU A 113 4.33 29.16 10.07
N GLY A 114 4.68 30.40 9.72
CA GLY A 114 5.35 30.66 8.44
C GLY A 114 6.74 30.00 8.33
N LYS A 115 7.47 29.92 9.46
CA LYS A 115 8.76 29.19 9.47
C LYS A 115 8.57 27.69 9.22
N ARG A 116 7.55 27.07 9.83
CA ARG A 116 7.23 25.66 9.62
C ARG A 116 6.90 25.40 8.15
N HIS A 117 6.07 26.23 7.55
CA HIS A 117 5.76 26.16 6.13
C HIS A 117 7.02 26.33 5.25
N ARG A 118 7.95 27.21 5.65
CA ARG A 118 9.21 27.36 4.92
C ARG A 118 10.07 26.10 4.98
N LEU A 119 10.22 25.51 6.15
CA LEU A 119 10.94 24.25 6.32
C LEU A 119 10.31 23.13 5.49
N MET A 120 8.98 23.06 5.45
CA MET A 120 8.26 22.08 4.64
C MET A 120 8.51 22.30 3.14
N ALA A 121 8.45 23.56 2.66
CA ALA A 121 8.75 23.87 1.26
C ALA A 121 10.18 23.47 0.86
N ASP A 122 11.15 23.74 1.73
CA ASP A 122 12.54 23.38 1.52
C ASP A 122 12.72 21.86 1.50
N ARG A 123 12.04 21.13 2.39
CA ARG A 123 12.05 19.65 2.43
C ARG A 123 11.42 19.01 1.19
N VAL A 124 10.27 19.51 0.73
CA VAL A 124 9.58 19.03 -0.48
C VAL A 124 10.45 19.22 -1.74
N ALA A 125 11.29 20.25 -1.78
CA ALA A 125 12.22 20.48 -2.88
C ALA A 125 13.29 19.36 -3.04
N GLU A 126 13.53 18.57 -1.99
CA GLU A 126 14.49 17.46 -1.99
C GLU A 126 13.87 16.12 -2.39
N PHE A 127 12.55 16.05 -2.59
CA PHE A 127 11.85 14.81 -2.88
C PHE A 127 12.26 14.22 -4.21
N LYS A 128 12.32 12.90 -4.25
CA LYS A 128 12.49 12.12 -5.47
C LYS A 128 11.14 11.90 -6.13
N TYR A 129 11.12 11.94 -7.46
CA TYR A 129 9.90 11.73 -8.23
C TYR A 129 9.82 10.31 -8.76
N PHE A 130 8.63 9.74 -8.72
CA PHE A 130 8.31 8.53 -9.45
C PHE A 130 7.44 8.84 -10.68
N GLU A 131 7.42 7.94 -11.65
CA GLU A 131 6.57 8.06 -12.83
C GLU A 131 5.35 7.14 -12.68
N PRO A 132 4.12 7.65 -12.89
CA PRO A 132 2.90 6.85 -12.77
C PRO A 132 2.91 5.62 -13.68
N GLY A 133 2.53 4.46 -13.16
CA GLY A 133 2.47 3.21 -13.91
C GLY A 133 3.82 2.58 -14.26
N HIS A 134 4.94 3.15 -13.78
CA HIS A 134 6.26 2.58 -13.95
C HIS A 134 6.78 2.06 -12.61
N THR A 135 7.17 0.79 -12.59
CA THR A 135 7.76 0.17 -11.41
C THR A 135 9.15 0.73 -11.15
N PHE A 136 9.44 1.05 -9.90
CA PHE A 136 10.77 1.40 -9.41
C PHE A 136 11.09 0.61 -8.13
N GLU A 137 12.37 0.51 -7.80
CA GLU A 137 12.83 -0.30 -6.68
C GLU A 137 13.36 0.57 -5.54
N VAL A 138 12.99 0.20 -4.30
CA VAL A 138 13.47 0.82 -3.07
C VAL A 138 13.75 -0.30 -2.06
N GLY A 139 15.02 -0.50 -1.71
CA GLY A 139 15.42 -1.67 -0.91
C GLY A 139 14.97 -2.97 -1.58
N PRO A 140 14.30 -3.86 -0.88
CA PRO A 140 13.76 -5.12 -1.42
C PRO A 140 12.42 -4.95 -2.16
N PHE A 141 11.83 -3.75 -2.13
CA PHE A 141 10.49 -3.51 -2.65
C PHE A 141 10.49 -3.09 -4.12
N LYS A 142 9.58 -3.67 -4.89
CA LYS A 142 9.17 -3.20 -6.22
C LYS A 142 7.86 -2.43 -6.06
N ILE A 143 7.85 -1.16 -6.44
CA ILE A 143 6.75 -0.24 -6.18
C ILE A 143 6.22 0.29 -7.50
N MET A 144 4.92 0.13 -7.75
CA MET A 144 4.24 0.73 -8.90
C MET A 144 3.22 1.75 -8.40
N PRO A 145 3.45 3.05 -8.65
CA PRO A 145 2.50 4.10 -8.32
C PRO A 145 1.35 4.13 -9.32
N ILE A 146 0.13 4.11 -8.84
CA ILE A 146 -1.11 4.11 -9.61
C ILE A 146 -1.87 5.39 -9.32
N VAL A 147 -2.15 6.17 -10.36
CA VAL A 147 -2.93 7.41 -10.21
C VAL A 147 -4.34 7.09 -9.73
N MET A 148 -4.73 7.71 -8.62
CA MET A 148 -6.07 7.62 -8.06
C MET A 148 -6.82 8.94 -8.23
N ASP A 149 -8.14 8.87 -8.31
CA ASP A 149 -8.97 10.06 -8.24
C ASP A 149 -9.22 10.40 -6.77
N HIS A 150 -8.87 11.60 -6.38
CA HIS A 150 -9.08 12.16 -5.04
C HIS A 150 -9.25 13.68 -5.15
N SER A 151 -9.61 14.35 -4.06
CA SER A 151 -9.68 15.82 -4.03
C SER A 151 -8.31 16.50 -4.19
N ALA A 152 -7.24 15.86 -3.73
CA ALA A 152 -5.89 16.22 -4.13
C ALA A 152 -5.62 15.76 -5.57
N PHE A 153 -5.01 16.62 -6.35
CA PHE A 153 -4.56 16.27 -7.69
C PHE A 153 -3.25 15.49 -7.60
N ASP A 154 -3.01 14.55 -8.54
CA ASP A 154 -1.79 13.73 -8.51
C ASP A 154 -1.68 12.84 -7.26
N SER A 155 -2.80 12.25 -6.83
CA SER A 155 -2.88 11.26 -5.74
C SER A 155 -2.59 9.86 -6.25
N TYR A 156 -2.00 9.03 -5.40
CA TYR A 156 -1.53 7.69 -5.76
C TYR A 156 -1.92 6.61 -4.76
N ALA A 157 -2.27 5.45 -5.32
CA ALA A 157 -2.16 4.16 -4.66
C ALA A 157 -0.80 3.55 -5.01
N PHE A 158 -0.34 2.59 -4.22
CA PHE A 158 0.89 1.87 -4.47
C PHE A 158 0.64 0.36 -4.53
N LYS A 159 1.04 -0.29 -5.63
CA LYS A 159 1.27 -1.72 -5.63
C LYS A 159 2.69 -1.93 -5.11
N ILE A 160 2.81 -2.61 -3.99
CA ILE A 160 4.07 -2.89 -3.29
C ILE A 160 4.31 -4.39 -3.37
N GLU A 161 5.41 -4.79 -3.97
CA GLU A 161 5.78 -6.19 -4.14
C GLU A 161 7.14 -6.44 -3.47
N ALA A 162 7.23 -7.46 -2.66
CA ALA A 162 8.46 -7.99 -2.11
C ALA A 162 8.24 -9.45 -1.72
N ASP A 163 9.29 -10.27 -1.85
CA ASP A 163 9.27 -11.69 -1.48
C ASP A 163 8.06 -12.45 -2.06
N GLY A 164 7.71 -12.14 -3.34
CA GLY A 164 6.57 -12.73 -4.03
C GLY A 164 5.20 -12.32 -3.50
N ARG A 165 5.10 -11.43 -2.51
CA ARG A 165 3.84 -10.88 -1.99
C ARG A 165 3.49 -9.57 -2.66
N LYS A 166 2.19 -9.37 -2.83
CA LYS A 166 1.62 -8.17 -3.46
C LYS A 166 0.67 -7.49 -2.50
N VAL A 167 0.98 -6.27 -2.13
CA VAL A 167 0.10 -5.43 -1.32
C VAL A 167 -0.35 -4.24 -2.16
N PHE A 168 -1.62 -3.89 -2.05
CA PHE A 168 -2.16 -2.68 -2.65
C PHE A 168 -2.56 -1.70 -1.55
N HIS A 169 -1.82 -0.61 -1.43
CA HIS A 169 -2.11 0.50 -0.54
C HIS A 169 -2.89 1.56 -1.30
N THR A 170 -4.15 1.78 -0.93
CA THR A 170 -5.04 2.64 -1.74
C THR A 170 -4.67 4.12 -1.69
N GLY A 171 -4.05 4.59 -0.59
CA GLY A 171 -4.12 5.99 -0.24
C GLY A 171 -5.59 6.44 -0.14
N ASP A 172 -5.83 7.73 -0.14
CA ASP A 172 -7.17 8.27 -0.23
C ASP A 172 -7.66 8.29 -1.66
N PHE A 173 -8.89 7.84 -1.89
CA PHE A 173 -9.43 7.77 -3.24
C PHE A 173 -10.94 7.93 -3.30
N ARG A 174 -11.42 8.23 -4.50
CA ARG A 174 -12.84 8.23 -4.87
C ARG A 174 -13.05 7.67 -6.27
N THR A 175 -14.28 7.35 -6.63
CA THR A 175 -14.62 6.82 -7.96
C THR A 175 -15.65 7.69 -8.71
N HIS A 176 -15.94 8.87 -8.18
CA HIS A 176 -16.95 9.79 -8.71
C HIS A 176 -16.36 11.14 -9.21
N GLY A 177 -15.03 11.23 -9.31
CA GLY A 177 -14.35 12.38 -9.91
C GLY A 177 -14.17 12.23 -11.43
N PHE A 178 -13.41 13.15 -12.02
CA PHE A 178 -13.21 13.18 -13.48
C PHE A 178 -12.25 12.11 -13.99
N ARG A 179 -11.34 11.63 -13.15
CA ARG A 179 -10.26 10.68 -13.49
C ARG A 179 -10.62 9.22 -13.23
N SER A 180 -11.61 8.96 -12.40
CA SER A 180 -11.99 7.64 -11.89
C SER A 180 -12.35 6.60 -12.95
N LYS A 181 -12.81 7.02 -14.13
CA LYS A 181 -13.24 6.12 -15.21
C LYS A 181 -12.13 5.19 -15.72
N MET A 182 -10.87 5.55 -15.52
CA MET A 182 -9.74 4.76 -15.97
C MET A 182 -9.34 3.66 -14.98
N LEU A 183 -9.78 3.76 -13.72
CA LEU A 183 -9.36 2.87 -12.64
C LEU A 183 -9.58 1.38 -12.94
N PRO A 184 -10.74 0.92 -13.43
CA PRO A 184 -10.95 -0.50 -13.72
C PRO A 184 -9.93 -1.06 -14.73
N MET A 185 -9.70 -0.32 -15.82
CA MET A 185 -8.75 -0.73 -16.84
C MET A 185 -7.30 -0.76 -16.31
N VAL A 186 -6.95 0.19 -15.43
CA VAL A 186 -5.62 0.25 -14.84
C VAL A 186 -5.41 -0.92 -13.88
N ILE A 187 -6.39 -1.24 -13.04
CA ILE A 187 -6.33 -2.39 -12.13
C ILE A 187 -6.15 -3.69 -12.93
N GLU A 188 -7.03 -3.93 -13.90
CA GLU A 188 -6.99 -5.15 -14.72
C GLU A 188 -5.63 -5.31 -15.44
N LYS A 189 -5.10 -4.22 -16.01
CA LYS A 189 -3.90 -4.28 -16.85
C LYS A 189 -2.59 -4.34 -16.06
N TYR A 190 -2.51 -3.67 -14.91
CA TYR A 190 -1.23 -3.41 -14.23
C TYR A 190 -1.14 -3.98 -12.82
N ILE A 191 -2.26 -4.30 -12.18
CA ILE A 191 -2.27 -4.74 -10.79
C ILE A 191 -2.60 -6.22 -10.69
N GLY A 192 -3.77 -6.63 -11.22
CA GLY A 192 -4.31 -7.98 -11.05
C GLY A 192 -4.66 -8.29 -9.59
N LYS A 193 -4.65 -9.57 -9.23
CA LYS A 193 -4.92 -10.04 -7.86
C LYS A 193 -3.79 -9.67 -6.91
N VAL A 194 -4.13 -9.41 -5.65
CA VAL A 194 -3.18 -9.07 -4.60
C VAL A 194 -3.40 -9.90 -3.34
N ASP A 195 -2.37 -10.06 -2.52
CA ASP A 195 -2.49 -10.79 -1.25
C ASP A 195 -3.20 -9.93 -0.19
N CYS A 196 -2.88 -8.64 -0.14
CA CYS A 196 -3.43 -7.74 0.87
C CYS A 196 -3.81 -6.40 0.25
N VAL A 197 -4.91 -5.83 0.73
CA VAL A 197 -5.28 -4.43 0.47
C VAL A 197 -5.24 -3.66 1.78
N VAL A 198 -4.48 -2.58 1.83
CA VAL A 198 -4.55 -1.57 2.90
C VAL A 198 -5.40 -0.43 2.38
N SER A 199 -6.60 -0.25 2.92
CA SER A 199 -7.64 0.62 2.35
C SER A 199 -8.11 1.69 3.31
N GLU A 200 -8.28 2.91 2.79
CA GLU A 200 -9.03 3.95 3.48
C GLU A 200 -10.46 3.51 3.80
N GLY A 201 -11.03 4.05 4.88
CA GLY A 201 -12.40 3.79 5.30
C GLY A 201 -13.15 5.02 5.77
N THR A 202 -12.82 6.22 5.27
CA THR A 202 -13.38 7.50 5.72
C THR A 202 -14.90 7.56 5.68
N ASN A 203 -15.51 7.00 4.66
CA ASN A 203 -16.95 7.10 4.41
C ASN A 203 -17.75 5.83 4.77
N VAL A 204 -17.19 4.88 5.51
CA VAL A 204 -17.90 3.62 5.86
C VAL A 204 -19.15 3.84 6.70
N GLU A 205 -19.25 4.97 7.39
CA GLU A 205 -20.41 5.34 8.20
C GLU A 205 -21.57 5.92 7.38
N ARG A 206 -21.33 6.33 6.13
CA ARG A 206 -22.37 6.97 5.32
C ARG A 206 -23.43 5.96 4.91
N SER A 207 -24.67 6.39 4.95
CA SER A 207 -25.82 5.56 4.53
C SER A 207 -25.65 5.05 3.11
N LYS A 208 -25.79 3.75 2.90
CA LYS A 208 -25.78 3.08 1.58
C LYS A 208 -26.85 3.61 0.60
N ASN A 209 -27.86 4.32 1.11
CA ASN A 209 -29.01 4.78 0.32
C ASN A 209 -28.85 6.17 -0.28
N THR A 210 -27.73 6.85 -0.06
CA THR A 210 -27.51 8.19 -0.59
C THR A 210 -26.54 8.13 -1.76
N ARG A 211 -27.04 8.38 -2.98
CA ARG A 211 -26.17 8.49 -4.17
C ARG A 211 -25.14 9.59 -3.95
N THR A 212 -23.88 9.25 -4.07
CA THR A 212 -22.77 10.22 -4.05
C THR A 212 -22.83 11.07 -5.34
N LYS A 213 -22.90 12.39 -5.20
CA LYS A 213 -22.81 13.31 -6.36
C LYS A 213 -21.45 13.13 -7.03
N THR A 214 -21.42 13.08 -8.36
CA THR A 214 -20.18 13.11 -9.12
C THR A 214 -19.64 14.55 -9.24
N GLU A 215 -18.34 14.70 -9.52
CA GLU A 215 -17.76 16.03 -9.83
C GLU A 215 -18.45 16.66 -11.07
N ARG A 216 -19.00 15.85 -11.96
CA ARG A 216 -19.80 16.33 -13.09
C ARG A 216 -21.13 16.89 -12.63
N ASP A 217 -21.86 16.20 -11.74
CA ASP A 217 -23.11 16.70 -11.16
C ASP A 217 -22.87 18.05 -10.45
N VAL A 218 -21.76 18.15 -9.70
CA VAL A 218 -21.34 19.40 -9.03
C VAL A 218 -21.05 20.51 -10.03
N LYS A 219 -20.33 20.23 -11.12
CA LYS A 219 -20.07 21.20 -12.19
C LYS A 219 -21.37 21.66 -12.83
N ASP A 220 -22.29 20.76 -13.16
CA ASP A 220 -23.54 21.08 -13.84
C ASP A 220 -24.47 21.91 -12.92
N GLU A 221 -24.52 21.61 -11.63
CA GLU A 221 -25.23 22.40 -10.62
C GLU A 221 -24.66 23.84 -10.53
N PHE A 222 -23.34 24.01 -10.62
CA PHE A 222 -22.71 25.32 -10.69
C PHE A 222 -23.05 26.06 -12.00
N VAL A 223 -23.14 25.36 -13.14
CA VAL A 223 -23.54 25.98 -14.42
C VAL A 223 -24.92 26.59 -14.29
N ASP A 224 -25.88 25.87 -13.72
CA ASP A 224 -27.25 26.35 -13.55
C ASP A 224 -27.29 27.56 -12.59
N ASN A 225 -26.65 27.45 -11.44
CA ASN A 225 -26.55 28.56 -10.48
C ASN A 225 -25.88 29.80 -11.06
N PHE A 226 -24.81 29.64 -11.85
CA PHE A 226 -24.10 30.77 -12.45
C PHE A 226 -24.88 31.41 -13.62
N LYS A 227 -25.76 30.67 -14.30
CA LYS A 227 -26.68 31.24 -15.28
C LYS A 227 -27.74 32.11 -14.61
N GLU A 228 -28.28 31.64 -13.49
CA GLU A 228 -29.32 32.36 -12.73
C GLU A 228 -28.78 33.61 -12.01
N ASN A 229 -27.56 33.49 -11.46
CA ASN A 229 -26.97 34.55 -10.64
C ASN A 229 -25.82 35.23 -11.38
N LYS A 230 -25.82 36.54 -11.35
CA LYS A 230 -24.83 37.36 -12.07
C LYS A 230 -23.49 37.45 -11.31
N TYR A 231 -23.55 37.55 -10.00
CA TYR A 231 -22.38 37.75 -9.14
C TYR A 231 -22.26 36.59 -8.16
N ASN A 232 -21.15 35.84 -8.27
CA ASN A 232 -20.97 34.60 -7.57
C ASN A 232 -19.63 34.58 -6.83
N VAL A 233 -19.65 34.23 -5.56
CA VAL A 233 -18.45 34.05 -4.72
C VAL A 233 -18.38 32.61 -4.24
N VAL A 234 -17.35 31.90 -4.57
CA VAL A 234 -17.18 30.48 -4.24
C VAL A 234 -16.00 30.30 -3.28
N TYR A 235 -16.29 29.92 -2.05
CA TYR A 235 -15.27 29.50 -1.08
C TYR A 235 -14.93 28.05 -1.36
N VAL A 236 -13.68 27.81 -1.74
CA VAL A 236 -13.14 26.53 -2.18
C VAL A 236 -11.65 26.44 -1.87
N SER A 237 -11.13 25.22 -1.60
CA SER A 237 -9.70 25.02 -1.48
C SER A 237 -9.00 25.32 -2.81
N SER A 238 -7.98 26.16 -2.77
CA SER A 238 -7.16 26.47 -3.96
C SER A 238 -6.29 25.30 -4.41
N THR A 239 -6.14 24.27 -3.59
CA THR A 239 -5.42 23.02 -3.92
C THR A 239 -6.33 21.93 -4.51
N ASN A 240 -7.65 22.10 -4.49
CA ASN A 240 -8.59 21.20 -5.16
C ASN A 240 -8.69 21.53 -6.66
N ILE A 241 -7.74 21.05 -7.42
CA ILE A 241 -7.57 21.38 -8.85
C ILE A 241 -8.80 20.97 -9.68
N ASP A 242 -9.34 19.78 -9.43
CA ASP A 242 -10.53 19.29 -10.13
C ASP A 242 -11.70 20.27 -9.96
N ARG A 243 -11.93 20.73 -8.73
CA ARG A 243 -12.99 21.67 -8.41
C ARG A 243 -12.73 23.05 -9.02
N LEU A 244 -11.50 23.55 -9.01
CA LEU A 244 -11.13 24.82 -9.65
C LEU A 244 -11.42 24.77 -11.16
N PHE A 245 -11.05 23.69 -11.85
CA PHE A 245 -11.36 23.55 -13.27
C PHE A 245 -12.84 23.29 -13.55
N ALA A 246 -13.56 22.61 -12.66
CA ALA A 246 -15.02 22.48 -12.75
C ALA A 246 -15.71 23.84 -12.67
N LEU A 247 -15.32 24.68 -11.70
CA LEU A 247 -15.83 26.06 -11.54
C LEU A 247 -15.46 26.93 -12.74
N TYR A 248 -14.24 26.83 -13.24
CA TYR A 248 -13.81 27.51 -14.45
C TYR A 248 -14.66 27.13 -15.66
N ARG A 249 -14.92 25.83 -15.87
CA ARG A 249 -15.77 25.34 -16.96
C ARG A 249 -17.20 25.82 -16.80
N ALA A 250 -17.74 25.78 -15.57
CA ALA A 250 -19.06 26.28 -15.27
C ALA A 250 -19.20 27.81 -15.55
N ALA A 251 -18.19 28.59 -15.16
CA ALA A 251 -18.15 30.02 -15.46
C ALA A 251 -18.14 30.28 -16.97
N CYS A 252 -17.34 29.52 -17.74
CA CYS A 252 -17.32 29.65 -19.21
C CYS A 252 -18.66 29.29 -19.86
N GLU A 253 -19.31 28.22 -19.38
CA GLU A 253 -20.62 27.78 -19.90
C GLU A 253 -21.77 28.78 -19.55
N ALA A 254 -21.64 29.46 -18.41
CA ALA A 254 -22.59 30.48 -17.96
C ALA A 254 -22.28 31.90 -18.48
N ASP A 255 -21.26 32.08 -19.29
CA ASP A 255 -20.77 33.37 -19.79
C ASP A 255 -20.44 34.38 -18.66
N ARG A 256 -19.77 33.89 -17.61
CA ARG A 256 -19.30 34.68 -16.46
C ARG A 256 -17.78 34.85 -16.50
N MET A 257 -17.32 36.04 -16.06
CA MET A 257 -15.90 36.25 -15.82
C MET A 257 -15.40 35.29 -14.74
N PHE A 258 -14.33 34.57 -15.00
CA PHE A 258 -13.68 33.74 -13.97
C PHE A 258 -12.55 34.52 -13.31
N VAL A 259 -12.71 34.84 -12.03
CA VAL A 259 -11.82 35.74 -11.27
C VAL A 259 -11.10 34.93 -10.20
N LEU A 260 -9.78 34.96 -10.23
CA LEU A 260 -8.93 34.26 -9.25
C LEU A 260 -7.69 35.10 -8.93
N ASP A 261 -7.10 34.86 -7.79
CA ASP A 261 -5.83 35.48 -7.43
C ASP A 261 -4.61 34.72 -8.01
N GLU A 262 -3.43 35.27 -7.81
CA GLU A 262 -2.19 34.70 -8.31
C GLU A 262 -1.92 33.29 -7.75
N PHE A 263 -2.25 33.06 -6.48
CA PHE A 263 -2.06 31.77 -5.85
C PHE A 263 -2.94 30.69 -6.48
N ALA A 264 -4.26 30.91 -6.58
CA ALA A 264 -5.15 29.95 -7.24
C ALA A 264 -4.77 29.72 -8.71
N LYS A 265 -4.26 30.76 -9.40
CA LYS A 265 -3.74 30.63 -10.76
C LYS A 265 -2.53 29.72 -10.84
N LYS A 266 -1.56 29.87 -9.94
CA LYS A 266 -0.37 29.00 -9.87
C LYS A 266 -0.76 27.54 -9.64
N MET A 267 -1.72 27.27 -8.74
CA MET A 267 -2.24 25.91 -8.51
C MET A 267 -2.83 25.31 -9.78
N MET A 268 -3.63 26.06 -10.52
CA MET A 268 -4.19 25.59 -11.78
C MET A 268 -3.12 25.41 -12.87
N ASP A 269 -2.12 26.27 -12.93
CA ASP A 269 -1.03 26.19 -13.92
C ASP A 269 -0.12 24.97 -13.67
N ALA A 270 0.15 24.61 -12.42
CA ALA A 270 0.94 23.41 -12.09
C ALA A 270 0.32 22.15 -12.71
N SER A 271 -1.01 22.03 -12.68
CA SER A 271 -1.71 20.89 -13.29
C SER A 271 -1.83 20.96 -14.82
N ALA A 272 -1.84 22.18 -15.39
CA ALA A 272 -1.98 22.38 -16.84
C ALA A 272 -0.71 22.00 -17.65
N ASN A 273 0.43 21.92 -16.98
CA ASN A 273 1.74 21.63 -17.59
C ASN A 273 2.10 20.13 -17.63
N ILE A 274 1.20 19.24 -17.24
CA ILE A 274 1.44 17.80 -17.24
C ILE A 274 1.40 17.26 -18.68
N ASP A 275 2.57 16.98 -19.25
CA ASP A 275 2.68 16.60 -20.67
C ASP A 275 2.29 15.15 -20.98
N LYS A 276 2.27 14.23 -20.00
CA LYS A 276 2.23 12.79 -20.32
C LYS A 276 0.90 12.06 -20.05
N LEU A 277 0.20 12.34 -18.95
CA LEU A 277 -1.03 11.62 -18.59
C LEU A 277 -2.29 12.44 -18.76
N TRP A 278 -2.38 13.58 -18.10
CA TRP A 278 -3.55 14.45 -18.09
C TRP A 278 -3.36 15.70 -18.93
N GLY A 279 -2.13 16.05 -19.28
CA GLY A 279 -1.76 17.24 -20.04
C GLY A 279 -2.37 17.33 -21.43
N LYS A 280 -2.82 16.19 -22.00
CA LYS A 280 -3.61 16.17 -23.24
C LYS A 280 -5.09 16.44 -23.01
N SER A 281 -5.56 16.39 -21.76
CA SER A 281 -6.95 16.68 -21.43
C SER A 281 -7.25 18.16 -21.60
N ARG A 282 -8.19 18.47 -22.46
CA ARG A 282 -8.68 19.85 -22.61
C ARG A 282 -9.38 20.37 -21.35
N PHE A 283 -9.78 19.47 -20.45
CA PHE A 283 -10.46 19.85 -19.20
C PHE A 283 -9.55 20.69 -18.30
N TYR A 284 -8.28 20.29 -18.14
CA TYR A 284 -7.29 20.97 -17.29
C TYR A 284 -6.53 22.09 -18.02
N LYS A 285 -7.13 22.70 -19.02
CA LYS A 285 -6.52 23.83 -19.77
C LYS A 285 -7.47 24.99 -19.84
N PHE A 286 -6.92 26.20 -19.74
CA PHE A 286 -7.68 27.40 -20.01
C PHE A 286 -8.03 27.47 -21.50
N GLN A 287 -9.23 27.98 -21.79
CA GLN A 287 -9.65 28.20 -23.17
C GLN A 287 -8.85 29.36 -23.76
N SER A 288 -8.38 29.20 -25.00
CA SER A 288 -7.66 30.25 -25.70
C SER A 288 -8.51 31.46 -26.06
N LYS A 289 -9.82 31.27 -26.23
CA LYS A 289 -10.80 32.32 -26.60
C LYS A 289 -12.10 32.11 -25.80
N PRO A 290 -12.13 32.42 -24.51
CA PRO A 290 -13.37 32.36 -23.73
C PRO A 290 -14.31 33.49 -24.14
N LYS A 291 -15.62 33.29 -24.02
CA LYS A 291 -16.62 34.34 -24.26
C LYS A 291 -16.49 35.47 -23.25
N ALA A 292 -16.43 35.11 -21.97
CA ALA A 292 -16.18 36.06 -20.90
C ALA A 292 -14.66 36.13 -20.57
N PRO A 293 -14.12 37.29 -20.19
CA PRO A 293 -12.71 37.45 -19.84
C PRO A 293 -12.32 36.56 -18.66
N GLN A 294 -11.13 35.96 -18.75
CA GLN A 294 -10.48 35.35 -17.60
C GLN A 294 -9.59 36.40 -16.95
N VAL A 295 -9.71 36.57 -15.66
CA VAL A 295 -8.99 37.60 -14.97
C VAL A 295 -8.15 37.05 -13.83
N LEU A 296 -6.86 37.19 -13.99
CA LEU A 296 -5.93 37.13 -12.89
C LEU A 296 -5.99 38.47 -12.15
N TRP A 297 -6.54 38.48 -10.95
CA TRP A 297 -6.58 39.68 -10.15
C TRP A 297 -5.32 39.85 -9.34
N LYS A 298 -4.42 40.72 -9.82
CA LYS A 298 -3.22 41.15 -9.08
C LYS A 298 -3.60 42.33 -8.19
N ASP A 299 -3.26 42.21 -6.90
CA ASP A 299 -3.27 43.31 -5.91
C ASP A 299 -4.61 44.04 -5.69
N GLY A 300 -5.71 43.42 -6.08
CA GLY A 300 -7.04 44.00 -5.85
C GLY A 300 -7.31 45.32 -6.60
N VAL A 301 -6.50 45.62 -7.61
CA VAL A 301 -6.70 46.85 -8.41
C VAL A 301 -7.80 46.62 -9.42
N THR A 302 -8.95 47.21 -9.15
CA THR A 302 -10.02 47.36 -10.14
C THR A 302 -9.74 48.62 -10.93
N ASN A 303 -9.58 48.50 -12.26
CA ASN A 303 -9.69 49.61 -13.17
C ASN A 303 -11.12 49.64 -13.76
N ASP A 304 -11.49 50.78 -14.36
CA ASP A 304 -12.85 50.96 -14.92
C ASP A 304 -13.22 49.87 -15.94
N LYS A 305 -12.27 49.46 -16.76
CA LYS A 305 -12.47 48.37 -17.75
C LYS A 305 -12.83 47.03 -17.09
N PHE A 306 -12.16 46.73 -15.98
CA PHE A 306 -12.42 45.51 -15.24
C PHE A 306 -13.77 45.53 -14.54
N TYR A 307 -14.11 46.69 -13.94
CA TYR A 307 -15.42 46.89 -13.30
C TYR A 307 -16.56 46.78 -14.31
N HIS A 308 -16.46 47.46 -15.46
CA HIS A 308 -17.44 47.34 -16.53
C HIS A 308 -17.57 45.94 -17.10
N ALA A 309 -16.49 45.18 -17.18
CA ALA A 309 -16.57 43.78 -17.59
C ALA A 309 -17.33 42.93 -16.57
N MET A 310 -17.11 43.15 -15.26
CA MET A 310 -17.88 42.46 -14.20
C MET A 310 -19.36 42.85 -14.23
N GLU A 311 -19.68 44.12 -14.53
CA GLU A 311 -21.05 44.56 -14.69
C GLU A 311 -21.69 43.98 -15.97
N SER A 312 -20.97 43.82 -17.04
CA SER A 312 -21.47 43.27 -18.29
C SER A 312 -21.74 41.77 -18.20
N HIS A 313 -20.68 40.98 -17.86
CA HIS A 313 -20.75 39.52 -17.88
C HIS A 313 -21.16 38.90 -16.55
N GLY A 314 -21.09 39.64 -15.44
CA GLY A 314 -21.08 39.06 -14.11
C GLY A 314 -19.76 38.35 -13.84
N TYR A 315 -19.63 37.71 -12.65
CA TYR A 315 -18.39 37.04 -12.28
C TYR A 315 -18.62 35.79 -11.43
N VAL A 316 -17.61 34.92 -11.43
CA VAL A 316 -17.36 33.86 -10.47
C VAL A 316 -16.02 34.15 -9.84
N LEU A 317 -16.00 34.56 -8.57
CA LEU A 317 -14.79 34.79 -7.78
C LEU A 317 -14.43 33.54 -6.99
N ILE A 318 -13.23 33.03 -7.17
CA ILE A 318 -12.64 32.00 -6.31
C ILE A 318 -12.07 32.70 -5.08
N ALA A 319 -12.72 32.50 -3.94
CA ALA A 319 -12.46 33.23 -2.70
C ALA A 319 -11.84 32.36 -1.61
N ARG A 320 -11.08 33.02 -0.74
CA ARG A 320 -10.60 32.48 0.54
C ARG A 320 -11.02 33.42 1.67
N ALA A 321 -11.18 32.86 2.87
CA ALA A 321 -11.63 33.60 4.03
C ALA A 321 -10.45 34.36 4.68
N ASN A 322 -10.12 35.53 4.14
CA ASN A 322 -9.11 36.42 4.67
C ASN A 322 -9.42 37.90 4.30
N ASP A 323 -8.73 38.82 4.98
CA ASP A 323 -8.94 40.26 4.85
C ASP A 323 -8.74 40.78 3.43
N LYS A 324 -7.82 40.19 2.66
CA LYS A 324 -7.57 40.54 1.27
C LYS A 324 -8.85 40.34 0.42
N PHE A 325 -9.50 39.20 0.55
CA PHE A 325 -10.73 38.91 -0.19
C PHE A 325 -11.91 39.76 0.30
N ASP A 326 -11.97 40.07 1.59
CA ASP A 326 -12.98 40.98 2.11
C ASP A 326 -12.86 42.38 1.48
N GLU A 327 -11.65 42.90 1.35
CA GLU A 327 -11.39 44.18 0.70
C GLU A 327 -11.73 44.14 -0.79
N TRP A 328 -11.51 43.01 -1.47
CA TRP A 328 -11.88 42.83 -2.85
C TRP A 328 -13.40 42.84 -3.02
N LEU A 329 -14.12 42.10 -2.19
CA LEU A 329 -15.57 42.01 -2.22
C LEU A 329 -16.25 43.33 -2.00
N LYS A 330 -15.65 44.26 -1.23
CA LYS A 330 -16.16 45.64 -1.07
C LYS A 330 -16.08 46.47 -2.35
N LYS A 331 -15.14 46.15 -3.25
CA LYS A 331 -14.87 46.85 -4.50
C LYS A 331 -15.61 46.24 -5.71
N MET A 332 -16.26 45.10 -5.55
CA MET A 332 -16.95 44.37 -6.63
C MET A 332 -18.45 44.62 -6.60
N PRO A 333 -19.14 44.58 -7.76
CA PRO A 333 -20.61 44.65 -7.80
C PRO A 333 -21.23 43.60 -6.86
N SER A 334 -22.26 43.99 -6.09
CA SER A 334 -22.75 43.14 -4.99
C SER A 334 -24.26 42.89 -5.01
N GLU A 335 -25.05 43.61 -5.84
CA GLU A 335 -26.51 43.46 -5.87
C GLU A 335 -26.91 42.06 -6.35
N GLY A 336 -27.58 41.29 -5.47
CA GLY A 336 -27.96 39.91 -5.77
C GLY A 336 -26.80 38.93 -5.77
N ARG A 337 -25.66 39.27 -5.14
CA ARG A 337 -24.51 38.39 -5.02
C ARG A 337 -24.87 37.11 -4.26
N LYS A 338 -24.53 35.97 -4.84
CA LYS A 338 -24.64 34.64 -4.20
C LYS A 338 -23.30 34.14 -3.69
N VAL A 339 -23.35 33.50 -2.52
CA VAL A 339 -22.22 32.90 -1.86
C VAL A 339 -22.36 31.38 -1.87
N TYR A 340 -21.31 30.68 -2.22
CA TYR A 340 -21.25 29.23 -2.28
C TYR A 340 -20.12 28.70 -1.40
N LEU A 341 -20.39 27.60 -0.69
CA LEU A 341 -19.40 26.79 -0.03
C LEU A 341 -19.18 25.51 -0.84
N SER A 342 -17.98 25.33 -1.38
CA SER A 342 -17.61 24.14 -2.15
C SER A 342 -16.49 23.33 -1.46
N MET A 343 -16.65 23.18 -0.16
CA MET A 343 -15.78 22.45 0.74
C MET A 343 -16.62 21.59 1.67
N TRP A 344 -15.96 20.76 2.47
CA TRP A 344 -16.64 19.99 3.51
C TRP A 344 -17.38 20.92 4.48
N LYS A 345 -18.69 20.63 4.68
CA LYS A 345 -19.57 21.49 5.49
C LYS A 345 -19.13 21.59 6.95
N GLY A 346 -18.46 20.57 7.47
CA GLY A 346 -17.95 20.55 8.84
C GLY A 346 -17.03 21.71 9.19
N TYR A 347 -16.36 22.32 8.22
CA TYR A 347 -15.55 23.53 8.45
C TYR A 347 -16.41 24.73 8.90
N VAL A 348 -17.65 24.81 8.46
CA VAL A 348 -18.59 25.90 8.81
C VAL A 348 -19.50 25.51 9.96
N ASP A 349 -19.87 24.23 10.04
CA ASP A 349 -20.73 23.70 11.12
C ASP A 349 -20.00 23.65 12.48
N ASN A 350 -18.66 23.59 12.47
CA ASN A 350 -17.82 23.55 13.68
C ASN A 350 -16.84 24.73 13.73
N PRO A 351 -17.31 25.98 13.83
CA PRO A 351 -16.48 27.18 13.75
C PRO A 351 -15.46 27.29 14.91
N GLU A 352 -15.74 26.69 16.05
CA GLU A 352 -14.86 26.77 17.23
C GLU A 352 -13.68 25.77 17.19
N SER A 353 -13.64 24.87 16.20
CA SER A 353 -12.58 23.85 16.10
C SER A 353 -11.24 24.42 15.65
N SER A 354 -11.21 25.54 14.94
CA SER A 354 -9.99 26.25 14.56
C SER A 354 -10.25 27.72 14.22
N ALA A 355 -9.19 28.54 14.26
CA ALA A 355 -9.26 29.94 13.81
C ALA A 355 -9.66 30.06 12.35
N TYR A 356 -9.21 29.12 11.49
CA TYR A 356 -9.60 29.05 10.10
C TYR A 356 -11.10 28.78 9.93
N ASN A 357 -11.65 27.80 10.64
CA ASN A 357 -13.06 27.44 10.57
C ASN A 357 -13.96 28.61 10.98
N LYS A 358 -13.60 29.28 12.08
CA LYS A 358 -14.31 30.48 12.54
C LYS A 358 -14.32 31.56 11.47
N ARG A 359 -13.15 31.86 10.91
CA ARG A 359 -13.00 32.88 9.87
C ARG A 359 -13.78 32.52 8.58
N LEU A 360 -13.78 31.23 8.21
CA LEU A 360 -14.53 30.74 7.06
C LEU A 360 -16.05 30.87 7.29
N ALA A 361 -16.54 30.47 8.45
CA ALA A 361 -17.96 30.59 8.80
C ALA A 361 -18.43 32.04 8.78
N GLU A 362 -17.63 32.99 9.29
CA GLU A 362 -17.90 34.42 9.22
C GLU A 362 -17.95 34.93 7.77
N ALA A 363 -16.99 34.54 6.92
CA ALA A 363 -16.90 34.96 5.53
C ALA A 363 -18.01 34.39 4.65
N VAL A 364 -18.39 33.15 4.85
CA VAL A 364 -19.48 32.47 4.12
C VAL A 364 -20.84 33.01 4.54
N GLY A 365 -21.03 33.39 5.80
CA GLY A 365 -22.28 33.90 6.35
C GLY A 365 -23.33 32.83 6.54
N LYS A 366 -24.61 33.24 6.66
CA LYS A 366 -25.73 32.31 6.93
C LYS A 366 -26.48 31.87 5.67
N ASP A 367 -26.48 32.68 4.65
CA ASP A 367 -27.28 32.50 3.40
C ASP A 367 -26.37 32.01 2.26
N TYR A 368 -25.73 30.86 2.42
CA TYR A 368 -24.90 30.28 1.39
C TYR A 368 -25.55 29.03 0.76
N VAL A 369 -25.15 28.73 -0.45
CA VAL A 369 -25.49 27.48 -1.15
C VAL A 369 -24.32 26.49 -0.98
N HIS A 370 -24.61 25.29 -0.48
CA HIS A 370 -23.60 24.23 -0.34
C HIS A 370 -23.62 23.32 -1.57
N ILE A 371 -22.57 23.40 -2.40
CA ILE A 371 -22.38 22.55 -3.57
C ILE A 371 -21.04 21.85 -3.46
N HIS A 372 -21.08 20.59 -3.08
CA HIS A 372 -19.86 19.81 -2.79
C HIS A 372 -20.07 18.32 -3.01
N THR A 373 -19.00 17.58 -3.24
CA THR A 373 -18.94 16.12 -3.13
C THR A 373 -17.66 15.71 -2.44
N SER A 374 -17.66 14.53 -1.84
CA SER A 374 -16.56 14.00 -1.05
C SER A 374 -15.29 13.79 -1.87
N GLY A 375 -14.12 13.91 -1.22
CA GLY A 375 -12.84 13.44 -1.74
C GLY A 375 -12.65 11.93 -1.63
N HIS A 376 -13.48 11.24 -0.82
CA HIS A 376 -13.31 9.85 -0.44
C HIS A 376 -14.38 8.95 -1.03
N CYS A 377 -14.03 7.67 -1.17
CA CYS A 377 -14.85 6.63 -1.77
C CYS A 377 -16.08 6.28 -0.92
N ASP A 378 -17.14 5.80 -1.56
CA ASP A 378 -18.26 5.17 -0.89
C ASP A 378 -18.08 3.64 -0.81
N VAL A 379 -18.88 3.00 0.06
CA VAL A 379 -18.81 1.56 0.33
C VAL A 379 -19.00 0.71 -0.94
N GLU A 380 -19.92 1.10 -1.83
CA GLU A 380 -20.17 0.36 -3.07
C GLU A 380 -18.95 0.38 -4.00
N SER A 381 -18.31 1.53 -4.10
CA SER A 381 -17.13 1.71 -4.94
C SER A 381 -15.89 1.01 -4.35
N MET A 382 -15.75 1.01 -3.02
CA MET A 382 -14.71 0.20 -2.34
C MET A 382 -14.90 -1.29 -2.62
N ASN A 383 -16.14 -1.80 -2.50
CA ASN A 383 -16.43 -3.20 -2.80
C ASN A 383 -16.07 -3.59 -4.23
N LYS A 384 -16.38 -2.72 -5.20
CA LYS A 384 -15.97 -2.93 -6.61
C LYS A 384 -14.45 -2.97 -6.79
N LEU A 385 -13.71 -2.15 -6.03
CA LEU A 385 -12.25 -2.21 -6.04
C LEU A 385 -11.75 -3.55 -5.49
N PHE A 386 -12.33 -4.04 -4.39
CA PHE A 386 -11.97 -5.32 -3.80
C PHE A 386 -12.33 -6.49 -4.74
N GLU A 387 -13.48 -6.44 -5.43
CA GLU A 387 -13.86 -7.43 -6.45
C GLU A 387 -12.86 -7.49 -7.62
N MET A 388 -12.24 -6.36 -8.00
CA MET A 388 -11.22 -6.34 -9.05
C MET A 388 -9.85 -6.84 -8.57
N LEU A 389 -9.50 -6.60 -7.31
CA LEU A 389 -8.21 -6.95 -6.72
C LEU A 389 -8.19 -8.35 -6.11
N GLU A 390 -9.35 -8.93 -5.80
CA GLU A 390 -9.53 -10.22 -5.13
C GLU A 390 -8.54 -10.47 -3.97
N PRO A 391 -8.46 -9.56 -2.97
CA PRO A 391 -7.48 -9.68 -1.90
C PRO A 391 -7.80 -10.86 -0.97
N LYS A 392 -6.75 -11.51 -0.44
CA LYS A 392 -6.89 -12.52 0.62
C LYS A 392 -7.25 -11.88 1.97
N VAL A 393 -6.78 -10.66 2.21
CA VAL A 393 -7.05 -9.88 3.42
C VAL A 393 -7.16 -8.40 3.10
N ILE A 394 -8.01 -7.69 3.85
CA ILE A 394 -8.15 -6.23 3.79
C ILE A 394 -7.86 -5.65 5.15
N ILE A 395 -6.97 -4.68 5.23
CA ILE A 395 -6.63 -3.93 6.44
C ILE A 395 -7.21 -2.53 6.31
N PRO A 396 -8.20 -2.16 7.13
CA PRO A 396 -8.77 -0.81 7.13
C PRO A 396 -7.83 0.17 7.81
N ILE A 397 -7.66 1.33 7.19
CA ILE A 397 -6.98 2.51 7.74
C ILE A 397 -7.81 3.76 7.47
N HIS A 398 -7.38 4.90 8.01
CA HIS A 398 -8.01 6.20 7.75
C HIS A 398 -9.54 6.16 8.02
N THR A 399 -9.93 5.61 9.17
CA THR A 399 -11.32 5.43 9.55
C THR A 399 -11.53 5.59 11.06
N ASN A 400 -12.64 6.22 11.44
CA ASN A 400 -13.06 6.32 12.85
C ASN A 400 -13.82 5.08 13.34
N SER A 401 -14.17 4.18 12.44
CA SER A 401 -15.07 3.07 12.74
C SER A 401 -14.65 1.79 12.02
N PRO A 402 -13.52 1.17 12.43
CA PRO A 402 -13.08 -0.08 11.82
C PRO A 402 -14.10 -1.20 11.98
N GLU A 403 -14.94 -1.22 13.05
CA GLU A 403 -16.04 -2.15 13.20
C GLU A 403 -17.12 -2.00 12.13
N LYS A 404 -17.42 -0.75 11.74
CA LYS A 404 -18.37 -0.49 10.66
C LYS A 404 -17.77 -0.86 9.30
N PHE A 405 -16.46 -0.75 9.15
CA PHE A 405 -15.77 -1.24 7.97
C PHE A 405 -15.95 -2.76 7.83
N VAL A 406 -15.68 -3.54 8.88
CA VAL A 406 -15.93 -4.99 8.89
C VAL A 406 -17.39 -5.30 8.56
N ALA A 407 -18.33 -4.61 9.21
CA ALA A 407 -19.76 -4.80 8.96
C ALA A 407 -20.22 -4.41 7.55
N ALA A 408 -19.52 -3.48 6.90
CA ALA A 408 -19.80 -3.07 5.52
C ALA A 408 -19.37 -4.10 4.48
N PHE A 409 -18.38 -4.92 4.79
CA PHE A 409 -17.74 -5.87 3.88
C PHE A 409 -17.75 -7.33 4.40
N PRO A 410 -18.92 -7.91 4.70
CA PRO A 410 -19.03 -9.22 5.36
C PRO A 410 -18.58 -10.41 4.49
N SER A 411 -18.42 -10.23 3.18
CA SER A 411 -17.92 -11.25 2.26
C SER A 411 -16.40 -11.25 2.10
N TRP A 412 -15.71 -10.32 2.75
CA TRP A 412 -14.27 -10.19 2.67
C TRP A 412 -13.62 -10.50 4.03
N ASN A 413 -12.42 -11.06 3.96
CA ASN A 413 -11.58 -11.22 5.16
C ASN A 413 -10.99 -9.86 5.54
N VAL A 414 -11.65 -9.15 6.48
CA VAL A 414 -11.19 -7.85 6.98
C VAL A 414 -10.49 -8.05 8.31
N LYS A 415 -9.21 -7.76 8.34
CA LYS A 415 -8.39 -7.80 9.57
C LYS A 415 -8.25 -6.39 10.13
N LYS A 416 -8.91 -6.12 11.24
CA LYS A 416 -8.65 -4.91 12.03
C LYS A 416 -7.32 -5.03 12.74
N LEU A 417 -6.55 -3.97 12.73
CA LEU A 417 -5.34 -3.84 13.52
C LEU A 417 -5.51 -2.72 14.55
N GLU A 418 -4.78 -2.82 15.64
CA GLU A 418 -4.54 -1.69 16.52
C GLU A 418 -3.30 -0.92 16.04
N ASP A 419 -3.17 0.37 16.40
CA ASP A 419 -1.99 1.15 16.06
C ASP A 419 -0.73 0.48 16.66
N GLY A 420 0.26 0.21 15.81
CA GLY A 420 1.48 -0.53 16.16
C GLY A 420 1.35 -2.07 16.10
N GLU A 421 0.17 -2.63 15.86
CA GLU A 421 0.01 -4.07 15.66
C GLU A 421 0.64 -4.49 14.33
N ILE A 422 1.32 -5.64 14.35
CA ILE A 422 2.02 -6.17 13.19
C ILE A 422 1.13 -7.19 12.49
N PHE A 423 0.92 -7.02 11.20
CA PHE A 423 0.35 -8.03 10.32
C PHE A 423 1.42 -8.54 9.36
N SER A 424 1.52 -9.84 9.20
CA SER A 424 2.43 -10.46 8.24
C SER A 424 1.65 -11.03 7.05
N THR A 425 2.11 -10.76 5.84
CA THR A 425 1.60 -11.42 4.64
C THR A 425 2.14 -12.85 4.49
N ASN A 426 2.94 -13.32 5.45
CA ASN A 426 3.43 -14.67 5.49
C ASN A 426 2.24 -15.64 5.66
N PRO A 427 2.07 -16.66 4.79
CA PRO A 427 0.98 -17.63 4.92
C PRO A 427 1.06 -18.50 6.17
N PHE A 428 2.20 -18.48 6.85
CA PHE A 428 2.47 -19.29 8.05
C PHE A 428 2.26 -18.53 9.37
N GLY A 429 1.61 -17.34 9.33
CA GLY A 429 1.27 -16.53 10.51
C GLY A 429 2.39 -15.62 11.01
N ASP A 430 2.07 -14.88 12.06
CA ASP A 430 3.02 -14.04 12.78
C ASP A 430 3.99 -14.92 13.57
N ILE A 431 4.93 -15.54 12.85
CA ILE A 431 6.07 -16.11 13.52
C ILE A 431 6.88 -14.92 14.05
N PRO A 432 7.23 -14.93 15.33
CA PRO A 432 7.91 -13.80 15.94
C PRO A 432 9.11 -13.39 15.09
N VAL A 433 9.25 -12.09 14.87
CA VAL A 433 10.39 -11.54 14.15
C VAL A 433 11.63 -11.79 14.95
N HIS A 434 12.60 -12.37 14.29
CA HIS A 434 13.81 -12.80 14.94
C HIS A 434 14.89 -11.74 14.84
N GLU A 435 15.51 -11.46 15.96
CA GLU A 435 16.83 -10.86 15.96
C GLU A 435 17.80 -11.82 15.25
N GLU A 436 18.81 -11.28 14.59
CA GLU A 436 19.84 -12.03 13.91
C GLU A 436 20.40 -13.12 14.84
N GLY A 437 20.20 -14.39 14.48
CA GLY A 437 20.63 -15.54 15.29
C GLY A 437 19.54 -16.38 15.96
N ASP A 438 18.27 -15.96 15.90
CA ASP A 438 17.16 -16.76 16.44
C ASP A 438 16.81 -17.92 15.50
N THR A 439 16.62 -19.10 16.07
CA THR A 439 16.19 -20.31 15.36
C THR A 439 14.84 -20.78 15.86
N PHE A 440 13.96 -21.16 14.95
CA PHE A 440 12.64 -21.67 15.28
C PHE A 440 12.38 -23.02 14.63
N LEU A 441 11.64 -23.82 15.35
CA LEU A 441 11.11 -25.08 14.87
C LEU A 441 9.59 -24.96 14.83
N SER A 442 8.99 -25.25 13.69
CA SER A 442 7.54 -25.29 13.54
C SER A 442 7.08 -26.67 13.09
N ALA A 443 5.96 -27.11 13.60
CA ALA A 443 5.35 -28.37 13.19
C ALA A 443 3.85 -28.18 13.01
N ILE A 444 3.32 -28.72 11.92
CA ILE A 444 1.89 -28.81 11.67
C ILE A 444 1.40 -30.24 11.84
N CYS A 445 0.31 -30.41 12.59
CA CYS A 445 -0.27 -31.72 12.83
C CYS A 445 -1.59 -31.85 12.05
N LEU A 446 -1.70 -32.88 11.22
CA LEU A 446 -2.92 -33.16 10.48
C LEU A 446 -3.97 -33.86 11.34
N SER A 447 -5.25 -33.68 11.02
CA SER A 447 -6.33 -34.47 11.61
C SER A 447 -6.25 -35.93 11.12
N GLU A 448 -6.71 -36.88 11.96
CA GLU A 448 -6.56 -38.34 11.74
C GLU A 448 -7.12 -38.88 10.41
N ASN A 449 -7.97 -38.12 9.73
CA ASN A 449 -8.63 -38.51 8.47
C ASN A 449 -8.34 -37.55 7.29
N GLN A 450 -7.33 -36.72 7.38
CA GLN A 450 -6.99 -35.77 6.35
C GLN A 450 -6.07 -36.45 5.32
N ASP A 451 -6.53 -36.50 4.07
CA ASP A 451 -5.73 -37.02 2.97
C ASP A 451 -4.68 -35.99 2.54
N PHE A 452 -3.50 -36.43 2.11
CA PHE A 452 -2.42 -35.52 1.71
C PHE A 452 -2.84 -34.61 0.54
N ASP A 453 -3.70 -35.10 -0.35
CA ASP A 453 -4.19 -34.34 -1.50
C ASP A 453 -5.09 -33.15 -1.12
N ASP A 454 -5.61 -33.13 0.12
CA ASP A 454 -6.53 -32.09 0.61
C ASP A 454 -5.87 -31.08 1.55
N VAL A 455 -4.54 -31.19 1.76
CA VAL A 455 -3.84 -30.36 2.75
C VAL A 455 -3.46 -29.01 2.15
N LYS A 456 -3.99 -27.95 2.74
CA LYS A 456 -3.51 -26.57 2.55
C LYS A 456 -2.78 -26.14 3.80
N ILE A 457 -1.49 -25.92 3.68
CA ILE A 457 -0.71 -25.33 4.78
C ILE A 457 -0.94 -23.83 4.76
N SER A 458 -1.59 -23.31 5.79
CA SER A 458 -1.83 -21.89 5.98
C SER A 458 -1.37 -21.44 7.36
N SER A 459 -1.08 -20.16 7.49
CA SER A 459 -0.71 -19.53 8.76
C SER A 459 -1.80 -19.57 9.83
N GLU A 460 -3.04 -19.80 9.43
CA GLU A 460 -4.20 -19.86 10.31
C GLU A 460 -4.53 -21.29 10.78
N ASP A 461 -3.66 -22.25 10.47
CA ASP A 461 -3.88 -23.63 10.89
C ASP A 461 -3.75 -23.75 12.41
N GLU A 462 -4.85 -24.06 13.10
CA GLU A 462 -4.88 -24.25 14.56
C GLU A 462 -3.92 -25.35 15.07
N ASN A 463 -3.46 -26.18 14.16
CA ASN A 463 -2.51 -27.27 14.44
C ASN A 463 -1.04 -26.86 14.26
N LEU A 464 -0.76 -25.63 13.78
CA LEU A 464 0.60 -25.13 13.65
C LEU A 464 1.15 -24.77 15.05
N LYS A 465 2.30 -25.35 15.39
CA LYS A 465 3.04 -25.04 16.61
C LYS A 465 4.45 -24.60 16.30
N CYS A 466 4.88 -23.54 16.99
CA CYS A 466 6.22 -22.98 16.84
C CYS A 466 6.97 -22.97 18.17
N TRP A 467 8.26 -23.27 18.11
CA TRP A 467 9.17 -23.21 19.25
C TRP A 467 10.39 -22.38 18.88
N LYS A 468 10.71 -21.39 19.68
CA LYS A 468 11.99 -20.67 19.56
C LYS A 468 13.10 -21.58 20.07
N LEU A 469 14.16 -21.74 19.26
CA LEU A 469 15.29 -22.55 19.61
C LEU A 469 16.47 -21.64 19.96
N ASP A 470 16.99 -21.79 21.16
CA ASP A 470 18.18 -21.07 21.62
C ASP A 470 19.38 -22.01 21.53
N TYR A 471 20.08 -21.97 20.39
CA TYR A 471 21.29 -22.74 20.21
C TYR A 471 22.30 -22.02 19.29
N LYS A 472 23.58 -22.25 19.56
CA LYS A 472 24.67 -21.66 18.77
C LYS A 472 25.23 -22.61 17.71
N ASP A 473 24.99 -23.89 17.85
CA ASP A 473 25.42 -24.96 16.95
C ASP A 473 24.49 -26.18 17.10
N ILE A 474 24.63 -27.14 16.18
CA ILE A 474 23.81 -28.37 16.16
C ILE A 474 23.95 -29.17 17.46
N SER A 475 25.11 -29.15 18.09
CA SER A 475 25.31 -29.93 19.34
C SER A 475 24.54 -29.30 20.51
N SER A 476 24.38 -28.00 20.54
CA SER A 476 23.58 -27.30 21.56
C SER A 476 22.07 -27.41 21.33
N PHE A 477 21.62 -27.70 20.12
CA PHE A 477 20.21 -27.94 19.80
C PHE A 477 19.58 -29.01 20.69
N TYR A 478 20.23 -30.17 20.83
CA TYR A 478 19.69 -31.27 21.65
C TYR A 478 19.62 -30.99 23.14
N ASN A 479 20.37 -30.01 23.60
CA ASN A 479 20.39 -29.62 24.99
C ASN A 479 19.36 -28.51 25.29
N SER A 480 18.73 -27.93 24.29
CA SER A 480 17.68 -26.93 24.50
C SER A 480 16.37 -27.56 24.96
N GLU A 481 15.69 -26.92 25.89
CA GLU A 481 14.40 -27.39 26.41
C GLU A 481 13.34 -27.34 25.32
N GLN A 482 13.36 -26.28 24.49
CA GLN A 482 12.43 -26.06 23.37
C GLN A 482 12.57 -27.14 22.30
N ALA A 483 13.80 -27.53 21.95
CA ALA A 483 14.02 -28.62 20.99
C ALA A 483 13.47 -29.95 21.54
N ARG A 484 13.67 -30.22 22.84
CA ARG A 484 13.10 -31.41 23.49
C ARG A 484 11.59 -31.42 23.52
N GLU A 485 10.95 -30.25 23.76
CA GLU A 485 9.50 -30.11 23.68
C GLU A 485 8.97 -30.33 22.27
N ALA A 486 9.62 -29.71 21.27
CA ALA A 486 9.22 -29.87 19.86
C ALA A 486 9.34 -31.35 19.43
N LEU A 487 10.44 -32.00 19.74
CA LEU A 487 10.63 -33.42 19.44
C LEU A 487 9.61 -34.31 20.18
N LYS A 488 9.27 -33.97 21.43
CA LYS A 488 8.23 -34.67 22.20
C LYS A 488 6.88 -34.52 21.56
N TYR A 489 6.55 -33.31 21.09
CA TYR A 489 5.31 -33.06 20.36
C TYR A 489 5.20 -33.86 19.08
N VAL A 490 6.25 -33.82 18.25
CA VAL A 490 6.32 -34.61 17.00
C VAL A 490 6.16 -36.09 17.27
N ARG A 491 6.88 -36.63 18.30
CA ARG A 491 6.79 -38.03 18.70
C ARG A 491 5.41 -38.44 19.25
N ALA A 492 4.66 -37.49 19.80
CA ALA A 492 3.32 -37.75 20.34
C ALA A 492 2.23 -37.72 19.27
N ASN A 493 2.45 -37.07 18.14
CA ASN A 493 1.45 -36.86 17.10
C ASN A 493 1.83 -37.63 15.83
N LYS A 494 1.10 -38.68 15.54
CA LYS A 494 1.35 -39.58 14.38
C LYS A 494 1.17 -38.93 13.02
N ASN A 495 0.49 -37.78 12.96
CA ASN A 495 0.07 -37.12 11.74
C ASN A 495 0.81 -35.81 11.51
N VAL A 496 2.08 -35.70 11.86
CA VAL A 496 2.88 -34.51 11.56
C VAL A 496 3.25 -34.51 10.09
N LEU A 497 2.81 -33.51 9.37
CA LEU A 497 2.99 -33.39 7.93
C LEU A 497 4.18 -32.52 7.53
N ALA A 498 4.46 -31.45 8.26
CA ALA A 498 5.50 -30.51 7.92
C ALA A 498 6.34 -30.12 9.13
N PHE A 499 7.62 -30.06 8.90
CA PHE A 499 8.59 -29.50 9.82
C PHE A 499 9.20 -28.27 9.19
N GLU A 500 9.24 -27.19 9.92
CA GLU A 500 9.85 -25.97 9.49
C GLU A 500 10.94 -25.55 10.48
N ILE A 501 12.12 -25.21 9.98
CA ILE A 501 13.19 -24.63 10.77
C ILE A 501 13.61 -23.30 10.19
N TRP A 502 13.54 -22.26 11.00
CA TRP A 502 13.96 -20.92 10.70
C TRP A 502 15.37 -20.69 11.25
N SER A 503 16.37 -20.93 10.46
CA SER A 503 17.74 -20.51 10.71
C SER A 503 18.61 -20.81 9.51
N GLU A 504 19.84 -20.37 9.54
CA GLU A 504 20.88 -20.73 8.57
C GLU A 504 21.28 -22.21 8.66
N CYS A 505 20.75 -22.98 9.62
CA CYS A 505 21.04 -24.39 9.78
C CYS A 505 20.29 -25.22 8.75
N ASP A 506 21.01 -26.17 8.19
CA ASP A 506 20.50 -27.18 7.28
C ASP A 506 19.54 -28.13 8.03
N PHE A 507 18.25 -28.14 7.64
CA PHE A 507 17.25 -29.01 8.28
C PHE A 507 17.59 -30.49 8.15
N ALA A 508 18.24 -30.89 7.06
CA ALA A 508 18.72 -32.26 6.89
C ALA A 508 19.76 -32.64 7.95
N LEU A 509 20.62 -31.71 8.37
CA LEU A 509 21.57 -31.95 9.46
C LEU A 509 20.84 -32.13 10.79
N ILE A 510 19.79 -31.36 11.06
CA ILE A 510 18.99 -31.47 12.29
C ILE A 510 18.19 -32.76 12.31
N LEU A 511 17.49 -33.10 11.24
CA LEU A 511 16.84 -34.40 11.11
C LEU A 511 17.88 -35.53 11.19
N GLY A 512 19.01 -35.42 10.50
CA GLY A 512 20.09 -36.36 10.56
C GLY A 512 20.59 -36.57 11.98
N GLU A 513 20.73 -35.51 12.76
CA GLU A 513 21.10 -35.58 14.16
C GLU A 513 20.00 -36.14 15.05
N VAL A 514 18.73 -35.82 14.82
CA VAL A 514 17.59 -36.46 15.52
C VAL A 514 17.60 -37.96 15.30
N TYR A 515 17.90 -38.39 14.08
CA TYR A 515 18.01 -39.78 13.71
C TYR A 515 19.36 -40.41 14.06
N ARG A 516 20.40 -39.64 14.39
CA ARG A 516 21.73 -40.14 14.72
C ARG A 516 21.75 -41.09 15.91
N ARG A 517 20.79 -41.03 16.76
CA ARG A 517 20.60 -41.98 17.86
C ARG A 517 19.93 -43.27 17.44
N ASP A 518 19.32 -43.31 16.23
CA ASP A 518 18.75 -44.50 15.65
C ASP A 518 19.55 -44.92 14.41
N LYS A 519 20.22 -46.06 14.47
CA LYS A 519 21.24 -46.55 13.52
C LYS A 519 20.73 -46.67 12.06
N THR A 520 19.45 -46.57 11.82
CA THR A 520 18.81 -46.77 10.51
C THR A 520 18.95 -45.57 9.58
N PHE A 521 19.08 -44.38 10.09
CA PHE A 521 19.02 -43.15 9.28
C PHE A 521 20.38 -42.72 8.73
N TYR A 522 21.48 -43.04 9.42
CA TYR A 522 22.84 -42.70 9.00
C TYR A 522 23.27 -43.33 7.69
N ALA A 523 22.68 -44.49 7.38
CA ALA A 523 22.93 -45.15 6.12
C ALA A 523 22.50 -44.33 4.92
N ASN A 524 21.55 -43.40 5.11
CA ASN A 524 20.93 -42.62 4.01
C ASN A 524 21.63 -41.28 3.76
N LEU A 525 22.26 -40.65 4.74
CA LEU A 525 23.00 -39.39 4.54
C LEU A 525 24.36 -39.61 3.84
N ASP A 526 25.01 -40.76 4.09
CA ASP A 526 26.29 -41.09 3.51
C ASP A 526 26.21 -42.06 2.32
N SER A 527 25.08 -42.73 2.11
CA SER A 527 24.89 -43.64 0.97
C SER A 527 24.07 -42.95 -0.11
N LYS A 528 24.40 -43.25 -1.35
CA LYS A 528 23.61 -42.90 -2.56
C LYS A 528 22.22 -43.52 -2.48
N CYS A 529 21.34 -42.96 -1.63
CA CYS A 529 19.95 -43.39 -1.60
C CYS A 529 19.28 -43.01 -2.91
N THR A 530 19.00 -43.99 -3.70
CA THR A 530 18.24 -43.86 -4.92
C THR A 530 16.81 -44.31 -4.64
N PHE A 531 15.90 -43.36 -4.53
CA PHE A 531 14.49 -43.67 -4.56
C PHE A 531 14.07 -43.97 -5.99
N ALA A 532 13.17 -44.93 -6.17
CA ALA A 532 12.73 -45.31 -7.50
C ALA A 532 11.75 -44.28 -8.08
N SER A 533 11.74 -44.10 -9.40
CA SER A 533 10.74 -43.28 -10.06
C SER A 533 9.33 -43.77 -9.72
N GLY A 534 8.47 -42.85 -9.31
CA GLY A 534 7.11 -43.15 -8.86
C GLY A 534 6.95 -43.39 -7.37
N GLU A 535 8.03 -43.49 -6.62
CA GLU A 535 8.03 -43.67 -5.17
C GLU A 535 7.55 -42.40 -4.46
N GLN A 536 6.71 -42.57 -3.43
CA GLN A 536 6.29 -41.47 -2.57
C GLN A 536 7.23 -41.36 -1.38
N VAL A 537 7.76 -40.18 -1.16
CA VAL A 537 8.74 -39.89 -0.13
C VAL A 537 8.47 -38.52 0.50
N LEU A 538 9.11 -38.25 1.64
CA LEU A 538 9.13 -36.91 2.20
C LEU A 538 10.38 -36.21 1.69
N ALA A 539 10.24 -35.00 1.17
CA ALA A 539 11.33 -34.15 0.71
C ALA A 539 11.48 -32.94 1.64
N ILE A 540 12.70 -32.59 1.99
CA ILE A 540 12.98 -31.28 2.54
C ILE A 540 13.02 -30.31 1.37
N MET A 541 12.00 -29.48 1.28
CA MET A 541 11.88 -28.46 0.25
C MET A 541 12.01 -27.08 0.88
N ARG A 542 12.66 -26.18 0.16
CA ARG A 542 12.74 -24.78 0.54
C ARG A 542 11.50 -24.07 0.02
N LEU A 543 10.55 -23.80 0.90
CA LEU A 543 9.51 -22.84 0.61
C LEU A 543 10.06 -21.42 0.75
N PRO A 544 9.38 -20.40 0.22
CA PRO A 544 9.89 -19.04 0.22
C PRO A 544 10.38 -18.50 1.57
N PHE A 545 9.93 -19.06 2.69
CA PHE A 545 10.26 -18.59 4.05
C PHE A 545 10.95 -19.62 4.93
N SER A 546 10.97 -20.88 4.50
CA SER A 546 11.33 -21.96 5.42
C SER A 546 11.71 -23.24 4.66
N TRP A 547 12.36 -24.14 5.39
CA TRP A 547 12.58 -25.49 4.94
C TRP A 547 11.48 -26.38 5.53
N CYS A 548 10.69 -27.02 4.67
CA CYS A 548 9.58 -27.87 5.08
C CYS A 548 9.79 -29.31 4.64
N LEU A 549 9.32 -30.24 5.45
CA LEU A 549 9.26 -31.65 5.09
C LEU A 549 7.91 -31.93 4.41
N ILE A 550 7.94 -32.17 3.11
CA ILE A 550 6.75 -32.22 2.25
C ILE A 550 6.65 -33.59 1.58
N PRO A 551 5.47 -34.21 1.54
CA PRO A 551 5.26 -35.42 0.77
C PRO A 551 5.34 -35.12 -0.73
N VAL A 552 6.20 -35.88 -1.42
CA VAL A 552 6.45 -35.73 -2.85
C VAL A 552 6.48 -37.09 -3.52
N LYS A 553 6.27 -37.09 -4.83
CA LYS A 553 6.52 -38.24 -5.68
C LYS A 553 7.83 -38.04 -6.43
N VAL A 554 8.72 -39.00 -6.33
CA VAL A 554 9.97 -39.00 -7.09
C VAL A 554 9.65 -39.20 -8.57
N MET A 555 10.14 -38.31 -9.42
CA MET A 555 9.98 -38.42 -10.87
C MET A 555 11.18 -39.16 -11.46
N GLU A 556 12.32 -38.51 -11.49
CA GLU A 556 13.58 -39.09 -12.01
C GLU A 556 14.78 -38.26 -11.56
N PHE A 557 15.99 -38.73 -11.87
CA PHE A 557 17.21 -37.93 -11.67
C PHE A 557 17.21 -36.70 -12.57
N ALA A 558 17.73 -35.60 -12.06
CA ALA A 558 17.83 -34.33 -12.75
C ALA A 558 18.94 -34.36 -13.83
N THR A 559 18.75 -35.16 -14.88
CA THR A 559 19.58 -35.11 -16.08
C THR A 559 19.18 -33.92 -16.93
N LYS A 560 20.09 -33.45 -17.81
CA LYS A 560 19.75 -32.32 -18.72
C LYS A 560 18.48 -32.57 -19.53
N GLU A 561 18.30 -33.81 -20.00
CA GLU A 561 17.13 -34.21 -20.79
C GLU A 561 15.85 -34.23 -19.93
N ALA A 562 15.91 -34.78 -18.72
CA ALA A 562 14.79 -34.82 -17.79
C ALA A 562 14.37 -33.41 -17.35
N LEU A 563 15.33 -32.56 -17.02
CA LEU A 563 15.08 -31.16 -16.67
C LEU A 563 14.45 -30.39 -17.82
N LYS A 564 14.95 -30.60 -19.03
CA LYS A 564 14.39 -29.95 -20.21
C LYS A 564 12.94 -30.35 -20.47
N ASN A 565 12.61 -31.63 -20.31
CA ASN A 565 11.25 -32.12 -20.49
C ASN A 565 10.29 -31.45 -19.50
N VAL A 566 10.66 -31.42 -18.21
CA VAL A 566 9.82 -30.79 -17.16
C VAL A 566 9.70 -29.28 -17.36
N TYR A 567 10.77 -28.64 -17.84
CA TYR A 567 10.76 -27.22 -18.18
C TYR A 567 9.85 -26.91 -19.39
N ASP A 568 9.98 -27.69 -20.47
CA ASP A 568 9.19 -27.51 -21.70
C ASP A 568 7.69 -27.79 -21.44
N GLU A 569 7.35 -28.65 -20.47
CA GLU A 569 5.99 -28.91 -20.01
C GLU A 569 5.45 -27.79 -19.08
N GLY A 570 6.27 -26.82 -18.70
CA GLY A 570 5.89 -25.73 -17.79
C GLY A 570 5.63 -26.18 -16.35
N LEU A 571 6.19 -27.33 -15.95
CA LEU A 571 6.01 -27.90 -14.62
C LEU A 571 7.12 -27.46 -13.63
N LEU A 572 8.24 -26.97 -14.14
CA LEU A 572 9.38 -26.49 -13.37
C LEU A 572 9.52 -24.99 -13.53
N ASP A 573 9.23 -24.25 -12.48
CA ASP A 573 9.44 -22.80 -12.46
C ASP A 573 10.81 -22.50 -11.84
N ILE A 574 11.75 -22.17 -12.69
CA ILE A 574 13.13 -21.85 -12.31
C ILE A 574 13.43 -20.35 -12.32
N GLY A 575 12.42 -19.50 -12.60
CA GLY A 575 12.58 -18.05 -12.64
C GLY A 575 13.50 -17.53 -13.77
N ILE A 576 13.95 -18.40 -14.67
CA ILE A 576 14.82 -18.09 -15.83
C ILE A 576 14.08 -18.48 -17.09
N SER A 577 13.96 -17.56 -18.04
CA SER A 577 13.16 -17.75 -19.26
C SER A 577 13.88 -18.55 -20.37
N ASP A 578 15.16 -18.87 -20.19
CA ASP A 578 15.98 -19.65 -21.11
C ASP A 578 16.54 -20.87 -20.40
N PHE A 579 16.22 -22.05 -20.93
CA PHE A 579 16.66 -23.30 -20.33
C PHE A 579 18.18 -23.50 -20.39
N ASP A 580 18.84 -23.08 -21.46
CA ASP A 580 20.28 -23.28 -21.60
C ASP A 580 21.04 -22.35 -20.64
N GLU A 581 20.53 -21.11 -20.43
CA GLU A 581 21.04 -20.18 -19.40
C GLU A 581 20.89 -20.80 -18.00
N PHE A 582 19.73 -21.37 -17.69
CA PHE A 582 19.53 -22.10 -16.43
C PHE A 582 20.51 -23.25 -16.27
N TYR A 583 20.66 -24.07 -17.30
CA TYR A 583 21.49 -25.28 -17.21
C TYR A 583 22.97 -24.96 -17.06
N GLU A 584 23.49 -23.89 -17.67
CA GLU A 584 24.85 -23.41 -17.47
C GLU A 584 25.15 -23.00 -16.02
N LEU A 585 24.16 -22.46 -15.32
CA LEU A 585 24.26 -22.13 -13.89
C LEU A 585 24.11 -23.35 -12.99
N TYR A 586 23.29 -24.30 -13.38
CA TYR A 586 22.96 -25.51 -12.60
C TYR A 586 24.07 -26.59 -12.70
N GLU A 587 24.63 -26.84 -13.87
CA GLU A 587 25.59 -27.93 -14.12
C GLU A 587 26.78 -27.93 -13.15
N PRO A 588 27.41 -26.80 -12.82
CA PRO A 588 28.53 -26.79 -11.85
C PRO A 588 28.12 -27.21 -10.43
N VAL A 589 26.85 -26.95 -10.06
CA VAL A 589 26.34 -27.28 -8.71
C VAL A 589 25.90 -28.74 -8.64
N ALA A 590 25.33 -29.28 -9.70
CA ALA A 590 24.88 -30.68 -9.79
C ALA A 590 25.99 -31.70 -9.66
N HIS A 591 27.26 -31.30 -9.88
CA HIS A 591 28.43 -32.19 -9.71
C HIS A 591 28.71 -32.60 -8.26
N TYR A 592 28.20 -31.84 -7.28
CA TYR A 592 28.47 -32.07 -5.87
C TYR A 592 27.43 -32.96 -5.16
N ALA A 593 26.19 -33.02 -5.68
CA ALA A 593 25.15 -33.92 -5.19
C ALA A 593 24.12 -34.16 -6.31
N PRO A 594 23.74 -35.42 -6.58
CA PRO A 594 22.71 -35.69 -7.56
C PRO A 594 21.38 -35.18 -7.02
N ASP A 595 20.71 -34.37 -7.85
CA ASP A 595 19.37 -33.90 -7.58
C ASP A 595 18.33 -34.85 -8.18
N MET A 596 17.17 -34.91 -7.56
CA MET A 596 15.98 -35.60 -8.04
C MET A 596 14.92 -34.59 -8.42
N ILE A 597 14.26 -34.81 -9.53
CA ILE A 597 13.03 -34.11 -9.87
C ILE A 597 11.92 -34.75 -9.06
N VAL A 598 11.23 -33.95 -8.24
CA VAL A 598 10.12 -34.40 -7.40
C VAL A 598 8.86 -33.60 -7.72
N LYS A 599 7.71 -34.26 -7.61
CA LYS A 599 6.41 -33.61 -7.74
C LYS A 599 5.75 -33.58 -6.36
N SER A 600 5.30 -32.41 -5.93
CA SER A 600 4.56 -32.27 -4.67
C SER A 600 3.24 -33.04 -4.71
N LEU A 601 2.93 -33.75 -3.61
CA LEU A 601 1.65 -34.43 -3.39
C LEU A 601 0.65 -33.56 -2.63
N VAL A 602 1.04 -32.40 -2.18
CA VAL A 602 0.20 -31.42 -1.48
C VAL A 602 0.12 -30.14 -2.29
N ASP A 603 -1.01 -29.45 -2.21
CA ASP A 603 -1.15 -28.13 -2.81
C ASP A 603 -0.31 -27.11 -2.02
N ILE A 604 0.89 -26.83 -2.53
CA ILE A 604 1.77 -25.79 -2.01
C ILE A 604 1.55 -24.55 -2.87
N GLU A 605 0.93 -23.52 -2.30
CA GLU A 605 0.90 -22.21 -2.92
C GLU A 605 2.19 -21.49 -2.58
N THR A 606 3.08 -21.36 -3.54
CA THR A 606 4.22 -20.44 -3.46
C THR A 606 3.81 -19.06 -3.95
N PHE A 607 4.70 -18.07 -3.82
CA PHE A 607 4.47 -16.72 -4.36
C PHE A 607 4.24 -16.67 -5.87
N GLU A 608 4.72 -17.64 -6.60
CA GLU A 608 4.67 -17.70 -8.06
C GLU A 608 3.56 -18.63 -8.58
N GLY A 609 2.84 -19.29 -7.66
CA GLY A 609 1.79 -20.23 -7.99
C GLY A 609 1.97 -21.61 -7.36
N LYS A 610 1.31 -22.64 -7.88
CA LYS A 610 1.47 -24.02 -7.39
C LYS A 610 2.85 -24.55 -7.77
N VAL A 611 3.61 -25.03 -6.79
CA VAL A 611 4.80 -25.82 -7.06
C VAL A 611 4.37 -27.20 -7.55
N LEU A 612 4.50 -27.42 -8.85
CA LEU A 612 4.18 -28.72 -9.45
C LEU A 612 5.37 -29.68 -9.36
N CYS A 613 6.57 -29.17 -9.68
CA CYS A 613 7.81 -29.93 -9.59
C CYS A 613 8.93 -29.08 -9.01
N ASP A 614 9.88 -29.70 -8.35
CA ASP A 614 11.07 -29.03 -7.81
C ASP A 614 12.31 -29.93 -7.90
N LEU A 615 13.49 -29.33 -7.74
CA LEU A 615 14.77 -30.00 -7.71
C LEU A 615 15.22 -30.17 -6.27
N VAL A 616 15.30 -31.42 -5.82
CA VAL A 616 15.67 -31.73 -4.44
C VAL A 616 16.90 -32.63 -4.42
N PRO A 617 17.97 -32.23 -3.73
CA PRO A 617 19.12 -33.13 -3.52
C PRO A 617 18.68 -34.46 -2.94
N ALA A 618 19.17 -35.56 -3.49
CA ALA A 618 18.77 -36.93 -3.06
C ALA A 618 18.95 -37.16 -1.54
N ARG A 619 19.90 -36.47 -0.93
CA ARG A 619 20.15 -36.48 0.54
C ARG A 619 19.01 -35.84 1.36
N TYR A 620 18.12 -35.09 0.73
CA TYR A 620 16.98 -34.45 1.37
C TYR A 620 15.66 -35.22 1.18
N LEU A 621 15.73 -36.42 0.63
CA LEU A 621 14.59 -37.32 0.48
C LEU A 621 14.58 -38.36 1.59
N PHE A 622 13.44 -38.63 2.18
CA PHE A 622 13.24 -39.52 3.30
C PHE A 622 12.04 -40.45 3.04
N PRO A 623 12.08 -41.72 3.54
CA PRO A 623 10.92 -42.57 3.46
C PRO A 623 9.68 -41.93 4.09
N MET A 624 8.48 -42.25 3.57
CA MET A 624 7.20 -41.72 4.11
C MET A 624 7.01 -42.10 5.60
N ASP A 625 7.53 -43.26 6.02
CA ASP A 625 7.43 -43.74 7.40
C ASP A 625 8.48 -43.11 8.34
N VAL A 626 9.28 -42.18 7.85
CA VAL A 626 10.31 -41.49 8.66
C VAL A 626 9.71 -40.85 9.91
N VAL A 627 8.56 -40.23 9.78
CA VAL A 627 7.81 -39.62 10.90
C VAL A 627 7.31 -40.70 11.86
N GLU A 628 6.83 -41.86 11.33
CA GLU A 628 6.39 -43.00 12.15
C GLU A 628 7.58 -43.65 12.88
N GLN A 629 8.75 -43.71 12.24
CA GLN A 629 9.97 -44.24 12.88
C GLN A 629 10.38 -43.35 14.06
N LEU A 630 10.25 -42.02 13.97
CA LEU A 630 10.43 -41.09 15.08
C LEU A 630 9.50 -41.37 16.26
N HIS A 631 8.34 -41.96 16.02
CA HIS A 631 7.37 -42.32 17.06
C HIS A 631 7.65 -43.66 17.74
N LYS A 632 8.41 -44.56 17.11
CA LYS A 632 8.62 -45.92 17.62
C LYS A 632 9.70 -46.05 18.70
N GLU A 633 10.51 -45.01 18.93
CA GLU A 633 11.45 -45.01 20.01
C GLU A 633 10.81 -44.56 21.34
N LYS A 634 10.46 -45.51 22.16
CA LYS A 634 10.17 -45.37 23.58
C LYS A 634 11.40 -45.76 24.43
#